data_2186bbd69df79ca297f374968087b471
#
_entry.id   2186bbd69df79ca297f374968087b471
#
_cell.length_a   1.000
_cell.length_b   1.000
_cell.length_c   1.000
_cell.angle_alpha   90.00
_cell.angle_beta   90.00
_cell.angle_gamma   90.00
#
_symmetry.space_group_name_H-M   'P 1'
#
loop_
_entity.id
_entity.type
_entity.pdbx_description
1 polymer ?
#
loop_
_entity_poly.entity_id
_entity_poly.type
_entity_poly.pdbx_seq_one_letter_code
_entity_poly.pdbx_strand_id
1 'polypeptide(L)'
;MGFPAGGSGTELKATIEELQTQAELAVGNGVRFLVLSDKNLPDGTVPIPALLAVSAVNLHLVRNGLRTPTSILVETGEAREVMHMAVLLGFGASAINPYLAFDIVANMALRNEIDGDIGIPTALDNYVRALGKGLLKVMSKMGVSTLRSYRNAQIFEAVGLNSDLISNYFEGTASRIEGIGLDG
;
A
#
# COMPACT_ATOMS: atom_id res chain seq x y z
N MET A 1 4.82 2.99 -10.39
CA MET A 1 3.57 3.75 -10.16
C MET A 1 3.90 5.21 -9.80
N GLY A 2 3.91 6.07 -10.78
CA GLY A 2 4.23 7.49 -10.61
C GLY A 2 3.46 8.35 -11.60
N PHE A 3 3.30 9.64 -11.29
CA PHE A 3 2.65 10.63 -12.15
C PHE A 3 3.50 11.90 -12.21
N PRO A 4 3.25 12.84 -13.17
CA PRO A 4 4.08 14.04 -13.34
C PRO A 4 4.17 14.88 -12.06
N ALA A 5 5.38 15.31 -11.69
CA ALA A 5 5.59 16.22 -10.57
C ALA A 5 4.93 17.58 -10.87
N GLY A 6 4.13 18.09 -9.92
CA GLY A 6 3.31 19.28 -10.13
C GLY A 6 2.06 19.07 -11.00
N GLY A 7 1.75 17.81 -11.31
CA GLY A 7 0.52 17.45 -12.02
C GLY A 7 -0.73 17.75 -11.20
N SER A 8 -1.85 17.97 -11.90
CA SER A 8 -3.17 18.17 -11.32
C SER A 8 -3.81 16.86 -10.85
N GLY A 9 -4.87 16.94 -10.06
CA GLY A 9 -5.68 15.78 -9.71
C GLY A 9 -6.28 15.06 -10.91
N THR A 10 -6.53 15.77 -12.02
CA THR A 10 -6.95 15.16 -13.28
C THR A 10 -5.88 14.25 -13.87
N GLU A 11 -4.61 14.66 -13.83
CA GLU A 11 -3.49 13.84 -14.30
C GLU A 11 -3.24 12.64 -13.37
N LEU A 12 -3.35 12.84 -12.06
CA LEU A 12 -3.30 11.75 -11.08
C LEU A 12 -4.41 10.73 -11.36
N LYS A 13 -5.64 11.20 -11.59
CA LYS A 13 -6.78 10.33 -11.94
C LYS A 13 -6.50 9.52 -13.21
N ALA A 14 -6.06 10.18 -14.28
CA ALA A 14 -5.73 9.50 -15.53
C ALA A 14 -4.64 8.44 -15.37
N THR A 15 -3.62 8.73 -14.55
CA THR A 15 -2.54 7.77 -14.26
C THR A 15 -3.05 6.57 -13.44
N ILE A 16 -3.99 6.78 -12.51
CA ILE A 16 -4.62 5.69 -11.76
C ILE A 16 -5.46 4.81 -12.71
N GLU A 17 -6.24 5.40 -13.62
CA GLU A 17 -7.03 4.68 -14.62
C GLU A 17 -6.14 3.86 -15.57
N GLU A 18 -5.00 4.40 -15.96
CA GLU A 18 -4.00 3.67 -16.74
C GLU A 18 -3.42 2.47 -15.94
N LEU A 19 -3.06 2.69 -14.67
CA LEU A 19 -2.56 1.63 -13.79
C LEU A 19 -3.59 0.50 -13.63
N GLN A 20 -4.87 0.84 -13.48
CA GLN A 20 -5.96 -0.13 -13.41
C GLN A 20 -6.09 -0.95 -14.70
N THR A 21 -6.04 -0.28 -15.85
CA THR A 21 -6.09 -0.92 -17.17
C THR A 21 -4.90 -1.85 -17.39
N GLN A 22 -3.70 -1.44 -17.03
CA GLN A 22 -2.50 -2.27 -17.13
C GLN A 22 -2.60 -3.51 -16.23
N ALA A 23 -3.12 -3.36 -15.01
CA ALA A 23 -3.33 -4.47 -14.09
C ALA A 23 -4.36 -5.48 -14.65
N GLU A 24 -5.48 -5.00 -15.20
CA GLU A 24 -6.51 -5.82 -15.82
C GLU A 24 -5.96 -6.63 -17.01
N LEU A 25 -5.26 -5.96 -17.92
CA LEU A 25 -4.63 -6.61 -19.08
C LEU A 25 -3.59 -7.66 -18.65
N ALA A 26 -2.77 -7.37 -17.66
CA ALA A 26 -1.78 -8.32 -17.15
C ALA A 26 -2.45 -9.58 -16.59
N VAL A 27 -3.49 -9.42 -15.78
CA VAL A 27 -4.24 -10.54 -15.21
C VAL A 27 -4.98 -11.33 -16.30
N GLY A 28 -5.58 -10.65 -17.27
CA GLY A 28 -6.22 -11.26 -18.43
C GLY A 28 -5.25 -12.11 -19.25
N ASN A 29 -3.99 -11.71 -19.32
CA ASN A 29 -2.88 -12.47 -19.94
C ASN A 29 -2.27 -13.56 -19.06
N GLY A 30 -2.87 -13.86 -17.90
CA GLY A 30 -2.47 -14.95 -17.02
C GLY A 30 -1.44 -14.59 -15.95
N VAL A 31 -1.09 -13.31 -15.78
CA VAL A 31 -0.23 -12.87 -14.69
C VAL A 31 -0.94 -13.08 -13.35
N ARG A 32 -0.24 -13.67 -12.38
CA ARG A 32 -0.77 -13.99 -11.05
C ARG A 32 -0.20 -13.11 -9.94
N PHE A 33 0.90 -12.45 -10.19
CA PHE A 33 1.56 -11.56 -9.23
C PHE A 33 1.74 -10.18 -9.88
N LEU A 34 1.04 -9.19 -9.36
CA LEU A 34 1.23 -7.80 -9.73
C LEU A 34 2.12 -7.13 -8.70
N VAL A 35 3.17 -6.47 -9.14
CA VAL A 35 4.03 -5.66 -8.28
C VAL A 35 3.74 -4.19 -8.56
N LEU A 36 3.17 -3.51 -7.56
CA LEU A 36 3.02 -2.06 -7.57
C LEU A 36 4.25 -1.45 -6.91
N SER A 37 5.08 -0.76 -7.69
CA SER A 37 6.35 -0.21 -7.22
C SER A 37 6.43 1.29 -7.44
N ASP A 38 6.92 2.01 -6.44
CA ASP A 38 7.31 3.42 -6.52
C ASP A 38 8.83 3.60 -6.62
N LYS A 39 9.57 2.49 -6.71
CA LYS A 39 11.03 2.50 -6.83
C LYS A 39 11.47 2.85 -8.24
N ASN A 40 12.55 3.61 -8.36
CA ASN A 40 13.17 3.97 -9.64
C ASN A 40 12.20 4.69 -10.62
N LEU A 41 11.45 5.65 -10.08
CA LEU A 41 10.60 6.49 -10.92
C LEU A 41 11.44 7.35 -11.88
N PRO A 42 10.94 7.62 -13.10
CA PRO A 42 11.58 8.55 -14.02
C PRO A 42 11.72 9.96 -13.42
N ASP A 43 12.73 10.71 -13.85
CA ASP A 43 12.91 12.10 -13.49
C ASP A 43 11.65 12.91 -13.82
N GLY A 44 11.29 13.84 -12.94
CA GLY A 44 10.09 14.66 -13.10
C GLY A 44 8.77 13.95 -12.76
N THR A 45 8.82 12.77 -12.17
CA THR A 45 7.63 12.09 -11.64
C THR A 45 7.68 11.96 -10.12
N VAL A 46 6.50 11.88 -9.51
CA VAL A 46 6.31 11.59 -8.08
C VAL A 46 5.48 10.32 -7.91
N PRO A 47 5.63 9.57 -6.82
CA PRO A 47 4.84 8.37 -6.62
C PRO A 47 3.34 8.67 -6.46
N ILE A 48 2.50 7.82 -7.01
CA ILE A 48 1.09 7.74 -6.57
C ILE A 48 1.12 7.22 -5.12
N PRO A 49 0.40 7.84 -4.17
CA PRO A 49 0.32 7.34 -2.80
C PRO A 49 0.03 5.84 -2.77
N ALA A 50 0.88 5.07 -2.11
CA ALA A 50 0.86 3.61 -2.21
C ALA A 50 -0.50 3.01 -1.81
N LEU A 51 -1.15 3.56 -0.78
CA LEU A 51 -2.47 3.12 -0.35
C LEU A 51 -3.55 3.36 -1.41
N LEU A 52 -3.49 4.52 -2.08
CA LEU A 52 -4.42 4.87 -3.16
C LEU A 52 -4.24 3.93 -4.36
N ALA A 53 -3.00 3.70 -4.78
CA ALA A 53 -2.67 2.78 -5.88
C ALA A 53 -3.15 1.35 -5.60
N VAL A 54 -2.88 0.84 -4.39
CA VAL A 54 -3.30 -0.51 -3.97
C VAL A 54 -4.81 -0.64 -3.98
N SER A 55 -5.50 0.29 -3.34
CA SER A 55 -6.96 0.25 -3.24
C SER A 55 -7.63 0.39 -4.61
N ALA A 56 -7.16 1.32 -5.44
CA ALA A 56 -7.67 1.52 -6.80
C ALA A 56 -7.56 0.25 -7.66
N VAL A 57 -6.37 -0.38 -7.69
CA VAL A 57 -6.15 -1.63 -8.44
C VAL A 57 -6.95 -2.77 -7.84
N ASN A 58 -6.97 -2.91 -6.51
CA ASN A 58 -7.71 -3.97 -5.83
C ASN A 58 -9.22 -3.89 -6.14
N LEU A 59 -9.85 -2.72 -6.00
CA LEU A 59 -11.27 -2.52 -6.28
C LEU A 59 -11.58 -2.73 -7.76
N HIS A 60 -10.74 -2.25 -8.66
CA HIS A 60 -10.92 -2.47 -10.10
C HIS A 60 -10.92 -3.96 -10.45
N LEU A 61 -9.96 -4.73 -9.94
CA LEU A 61 -9.90 -6.17 -10.15
C LEU A 61 -11.05 -6.92 -9.49
N VAL A 62 -11.56 -6.45 -8.34
CA VAL A 62 -12.75 -7.02 -7.68
C VAL A 62 -13.99 -6.79 -8.54
N ARG A 63 -14.21 -5.56 -8.99
CA ARG A 63 -15.37 -5.20 -9.84
C ARG A 63 -15.42 -5.97 -11.16
N ASN A 64 -14.26 -6.30 -11.72
CA ASN A 64 -14.12 -7.08 -12.96
C ASN A 64 -13.98 -8.61 -12.73
N GLY A 65 -14.12 -9.10 -11.50
CA GLY A 65 -14.03 -10.54 -11.19
C GLY A 65 -12.61 -11.14 -11.33
N LEU A 66 -11.58 -10.31 -11.44
CA LEU A 66 -10.20 -10.70 -11.71
C LEU A 66 -9.31 -10.79 -10.45
N ARG A 67 -9.84 -10.41 -9.29
CA ARG A 67 -9.05 -10.34 -8.05
C ARG A 67 -8.67 -11.69 -7.45
N THR A 68 -9.53 -12.69 -7.60
CA THR A 68 -9.35 -14.00 -6.96
C THR A 68 -8.05 -14.73 -7.34
N PRO A 69 -7.67 -14.81 -8.65
CA PRO A 69 -6.46 -15.52 -9.05
C PRO A 69 -5.17 -14.68 -8.88
N THR A 70 -5.26 -13.46 -8.36
CA THR A 70 -4.15 -12.49 -8.42
C THR A 70 -3.71 -12.04 -7.03
N SER A 71 -2.41 -11.91 -6.84
CA SER A 71 -1.80 -11.30 -5.65
C SER A 71 -1.22 -9.94 -6.00
N ILE A 72 -1.49 -8.94 -5.16
CA ILE A 72 -0.92 -7.59 -5.28
C ILE A 72 0.22 -7.48 -4.28
N LEU A 73 1.43 -7.31 -4.77
CA LEU A 73 2.62 -7.03 -3.99
C LEU A 73 2.94 -5.54 -4.09
N VAL A 74 3.33 -4.93 -2.99
CA VAL A 74 3.62 -3.49 -2.93
C VAL A 74 5.08 -3.30 -2.57
N GLU A 75 5.82 -2.64 -3.45
CA GLU A 75 7.19 -2.20 -3.21
C GLU A 75 7.16 -0.69 -3.07
N THR A 76 7.35 -0.18 -1.85
CA THR A 76 7.13 1.24 -1.58
C THR A 76 8.11 1.81 -0.55
N GLY A 77 8.52 3.06 -0.76
CA GLY A 77 9.26 3.86 0.20
C GLY A 77 8.41 4.49 1.31
N GLU A 78 7.07 4.51 1.16
CA GLU A 78 6.18 5.14 2.13
C GLU A 78 5.96 4.31 3.40
N ALA A 79 5.94 2.98 3.27
CA ALA A 79 5.62 2.09 4.38
C ALA A 79 6.80 1.92 5.35
N ARG A 80 6.60 2.27 6.64
CA ARG A 80 7.67 2.27 7.65
C ARG A 80 7.26 1.65 8.98
N GLU A 81 5.99 1.68 9.33
CA GLU A 81 5.49 1.27 10.64
C GLU A 81 4.25 0.37 10.54
N VAL A 82 3.84 -0.17 11.68
CA VAL A 82 2.75 -1.15 11.78
C VAL A 82 1.46 -0.66 11.13
N MET A 83 1.09 0.61 11.33
CA MET A 83 -0.15 1.14 10.76
C MET A 83 -0.11 1.18 9.22
N HIS A 84 1.03 1.56 8.63
CA HIS A 84 1.19 1.53 7.16
C HIS A 84 1.01 0.11 6.61
N MET A 85 1.59 -0.90 7.30
CA MET A 85 1.39 -2.31 6.91
C MET A 85 -0.07 -2.74 7.06
N ALA A 86 -0.70 -2.34 8.17
CA ALA A 86 -2.09 -2.68 8.47
C ALA A 86 -3.07 -2.13 7.43
N VAL A 87 -2.94 -0.86 7.03
CA VAL A 87 -3.84 -0.26 6.03
C VAL A 87 -3.58 -0.82 4.63
N LEU A 88 -2.33 -0.98 4.20
CA LEU A 88 -2.01 -1.57 2.89
C LEU A 88 -2.57 -2.98 2.75
N LEU A 89 -2.40 -3.83 3.77
CA LEU A 89 -2.99 -5.18 3.78
C LEU A 89 -4.51 -5.12 3.84
N GLY A 90 -5.07 -4.21 4.63
CA GLY A 90 -6.52 -4.02 4.76
C GLY A 90 -7.19 -3.62 3.46
N PHE A 91 -6.52 -2.82 2.62
CA PHE A 91 -7.02 -2.38 1.33
C PHE A 91 -6.58 -3.24 0.14
N GLY A 92 -5.98 -4.41 0.38
CA GLY A 92 -5.85 -5.42 -0.66
C GLY A 92 -4.44 -5.91 -0.96
N ALA A 93 -3.38 -5.34 -0.38
CA ALA A 93 -2.04 -5.87 -0.55
C ALA A 93 -1.94 -7.33 -0.04
N SER A 94 -1.19 -8.15 -0.75
CA SER A 94 -0.89 -9.54 -0.36
C SER A 94 0.47 -9.65 0.34
N ALA A 95 1.42 -8.81 -0.07
CA ALA A 95 2.74 -8.66 0.55
C ALA A 95 3.24 -7.22 0.35
N ILE A 96 4.14 -6.77 1.22
CA ILE A 96 4.69 -5.43 1.21
C ILE A 96 6.21 -5.53 1.34
N ASN A 97 6.92 -4.86 0.44
CA ASN A 97 8.37 -4.63 0.49
C ASN A 97 8.62 -3.15 0.82
N PRO A 98 8.87 -2.79 2.08
CA PRO A 98 9.19 -1.42 2.49
C PRO A 98 10.68 -1.14 2.25
N TYR A 99 11.11 -1.08 0.98
CA TYR A 99 12.52 -1.07 0.61
C TYR A 99 13.31 0.06 1.27
N LEU A 100 12.75 1.27 1.33
CA LEU A 100 13.43 2.40 1.93
C LEU A 100 13.61 2.24 3.45
N ALA A 101 12.64 1.67 4.14
CA ALA A 101 12.76 1.37 5.57
C ALA A 101 13.85 0.30 5.81
N PHE A 102 13.95 -0.71 4.95
CA PHE A 102 15.03 -1.68 5.02
C PHE A 102 16.41 -1.04 4.81
N ASP A 103 16.54 -0.16 3.82
CA ASP A 103 17.78 0.58 3.56
C ASP A 103 18.17 1.47 4.75
N ILE A 104 17.21 2.14 5.38
CA ILE A 104 17.42 2.96 6.58
C ILE A 104 17.91 2.09 7.74
N VAL A 105 17.22 0.99 8.05
CA VAL A 105 17.61 0.08 9.15
C VAL A 105 19.00 -0.52 8.90
N ALA A 106 19.31 -0.91 7.66
CA ALA A 106 20.62 -1.40 7.30
C ALA A 106 21.72 -0.35 7.50
N ASN A 107 21.47 0.90 7.10
CA ASN A 107 22.41 2.01 7.32
C ASN A 107 22.61 2.34 8.81
N MET A 108 21.56 2.32 9.61
CA MET A 108 21.66 2.52 11.06
C MET A 108 22.52 1.43 11.71
N ALA A 109 22.35 0.16 11.31
CA ALA A 109 23.20 -0.93 11.79
C ALA A 109 24.66 -0.75 11.38
N LEU A 110 24.93 -0.33 10.13
CA LEU A 110 26.29 -0.03 9.66
C LEU A 110 26.99 1.10 10.43
N ARG A 111 26.24 2.07 10.90
CA ARG A 111 26.74 3.23 11.67
C ARG A 111 26.78 2.99 13.17
N ASN A 112 26.44 1.78 13.64
CA ASN A 112 26.28 1.46 15.06
C ASN A 112 25.31 2.42 15.79
N GLU A 113 24.26 2.85 15.12
CA GLU A 113 23.19 3.70 15.68
C GLU A 113 22.08 2.86 16.36
N ILE A 114 22.18 1.53 16.30
CA ILE A 114 21.26 0.58 16.96
C ILE A 114 21.97 -0.04 18.16
N ASP A 115 21.36 0.05 19.34
CA ASP A 115 21.90 -0.53 20.55
C ASP A 115 22.18 -2.04 20.42
N GLY A 116 23.29 -2.51 21.01
CA GLY A 116 23.61 -3.94 21.10
C GLY A 116 24.56 -4.48 20.04
N ASP A 117 25.21 -3.62 19.25
CA ASP A 117 26.22 -4.01 18.23
C ASP A 117 25.72 -5.16 17.33
N ILE A 118 24.52 -5.01 16.80
CA ILE A 118 23.87 -6.01 15.96
C ILE A 118 24.18 -5.77 14.47
N GLY A 119 24.53 -6.84 13.76
CA GLY A 119 24.76 -6.76 12.31
C GLY A 119 23.47 -6.54 11.51
N ILE A 120 23.62 -6.11 10.23
CA ILE A 120 22.51 -5.80 9.32
C ILE A 120 21.45 -6.90 9.27
N PRO A 121 21.79 -8.20 9.09
CA PRO A 121 20.77 -9.25 8.99
C PRO A 121 19.88 -9.33 10.25
N THR A 122 20.49 -9.20 11.42
CA THR A 122 19.77 -9.23 12.71
C THR A 122 18.87 -8.01 12.86
N ALA A 123 19.36 -6.83 12.48
CA ALA A 123 18.58 -5.59 12.53
C ALA A 123 17.34 -5.67 11.64
N LEU A 124 17.48 -6.14 10.41
CA LEU A 124 16.38 -6.34 9.46
C LEU A 124 15.39 -7.39 9.96
N ASP A 125 15.85 -8.53 10.47
CA ASP A 125 14.98 -9.57 11.03
C ASP A 125 14.19 -9.05 12.25
N ASN A 126 14.84 -8.29 13.14
CA ASN A 126 14.17 -7.66 14.27
C ASN A 126 13.09 -6.66 13.82
N TYR A 127 13.36 -5.86 12.79
CA TYR A 127 12.39 -4.93 12.22
C TYR A 127 11.18 -5.67 11.66
N VAL A 128 11.39 -6.71 10.83
CA VAL A 128 10.31 -7.54 10.27
C VAL A 128 9.48 -8.20 11.37
N ARG A 129 10.15 -8.76 12.41
CA ARG A 129 9.46 -9.37 13.55
C ARG A 129 8.64 -8.34 14.35
N ALA A 130 9.15 -7.12 14.52
CA ALA A 130 8.43 -6.05 15.21
C ALA A 130 7.15 -5.66 14.43
N LEU A 131 7.25 -5.48 13.12
CA LEU A 131 6.10 -5.21 12.26
C LEU A 131 5.07 -6.36 12.30
N GLY A 132 5.53 -7.61 12.20
CA GLY A 132 4.68 -8.80 12.27
C GLY A 132 3.94 -8.91 13.61
N LYS A 133 4.63 -8.70 14.74
CA LYS A 133 4.01 -8.69 16.07
C LYS A 133 2.98 -7.55 16.20
N GLY A 134 3.31 -6.37 15.69
CA GLY A 134 2.41 -5.22 15.68
C GLY A 134 1.14 -5.50 14.87
N LEU A 135 1.29 -6.06 13.67
CA LEU A 135 0.16 -6.43 12.81
C LEU A 135 -0.75 -7.48 13.47
N LEU A 136 -0.17 -8.54 14.04
CA LEU A 136 -0.93 -9.55 14.78
C LEU A 136 -1.70 -8.93 15.95
N LYS A 137 -1.15 -7.93 16.61
CA LYS A 137 -1.82 -7.20 17.69
C LYS A 137 -3.01 -6.38 17.16
N VAL A 138 -2.87 -5.72 16.01
CA VAL A 138 -3.97 -5.00 15.34
C VAL A 138 -5.07 -5.98 14.97
N MET A 139 -4.75 -7.07 14.28
CA MET A 139 -5.71 -8.10 13.88
C MET A 139 -6.44 -8.71 15.08
N SER A 140 -5.72 -9.03 16.15
CA SER A 140 -6.29 -9.56 17.39
C SER A 140 -7.30 -8.61 18.03
N LYS A 141 -6.99 -7.30 18.07
CA LYS A 141 -7.93 -6.28 18.58
C LYS A 141 -9.20 -6.17 17.74
N MET A 142 -9.11 -6.42 16.42
CA MET A 142 -10.26 -6.42 15.51
C MET A 142 -10.99 -7.78 15.48
N GLY A 143 -10.50 -8.79 16.22
CA GLY A 143 -11.09 -10.12 16.23
C GLY A 143 -10.89 -10.92 14.93
N VAL A 144 -9.90 -10.55 14.11
CA VAL A 144 -9.64 -11.16 12.79
C VAL A 144 -8.43 -12.06 12.88
N SER A 145 -8.59 -13.36 12.60
CA SER A 145 -7.56 -14.39 12.78
C SER A 145 -6.71 -14.67 11.52
N THR A 146 -7.16 -14.26 10.33
CA THR A 146 -6.44 -14.53 9.08
C THR A 146 -6.30 -13.27 8.22
N LEU A 147 -5.18 -13.14 7.50
CA LEU A 147 -4.97 -12.03 6.54
C LEU A 147 -6.02 -12.04 5.42
N ARG A 148 -6.52 -13.22 5.04
CA ARG A 148 -7.56 -13.33 4.03
C ARG A 148 -8.86 -12.65 4.47
N SER A 149 -9.25 -12.82 5.73
CA SER A 149 -10.42 -12.17 6.31
C SER A 149 -10.17 -10.71 6.67
N TYR A 150 -8.90 -10.32 6.85
CA TYR A 150 -8.50 -8.95 7.16
C TYR A 150 -8.59 -8.04 5.93
N ARG A 151 -8.28 -8.55 4.74
CA ARG A 151 -8.38 -7.81 3.50
C ARG A 151 -9.83 -7.44 3.20
N ASN A 152 -10.07 -6.16 2.88
CA ASN A 152 -11.40 -5.59 2.60
C ASN A 152 -12.42 -5.76 3.76
N ALA A 153 -11.95 -5.90 4.99
CA ALA A 153 -12.82 -6.07 6.17
C ALA A 153 -13.52 -4.78 6.62
N GLN A 154 -13.29 -3.64 5.96
CA GLN A 154 -13.90 -2.33 6.24
C GLN A 154 -13.74 -1.89 7.71
N ILE A 155 -12.56 -2.12 8.27
CA ILE A 155 -12.25 -1.84 9.69
C ILE A 155 -11.56 -0.50 9.91
N PHE A 156 -11.38 0.29 8.87
CA PHE A 156 -10.78 1.62 8.90
C PHE A 156 -11.84 2.69 8.69
N GLU A 157 -11.56 3.88 9.16
CA GLU A 157 -12.34 5.08 8.94
C GLU A 157 -11.46 6.13 8.25
N ALA A 158 -12.02 6.80 7.24
CA ALA A 158 -11.37 7.91 6.57
C ALA A 158 -11.73 9.23 7.28
N VAL A 159 -10.75 10.10 7.42
CA VAL A 159 -10.91 11.43 8.00
C VAL A 159 -10.28 12.46 7.08
N GLY A 160 -11.04 13.47 6.67
CA GLY A 160 -10.54 14.55 5.82
C GLY A 160 -10.39 14.19 4.34
N LEU A 161 -11.09 13.14 3.88
CA LEU A 161 -11.21 12.79 2.48
C LEU A 161 -12.65 12.99 2.02
N ASN A 162 -12.85 13.55 0.82
CA ASN A 162 -14.18 13.77 0.28
C ASN A 162 -14.87 12.46 -0.15
N SER A 163 -16.19 12.51 -0.25
CA SER A 163 -17.02 11.35 -0.59
C SER A 163 -16.75 10.80 -1.98
N ASP A 164 -16.34 11.62 -2.95
CA ASP A 164 -16.01 11.18 -4.30
C ASP A 164 -14.75 10.31 -4.31
N LEU A 165 -13.70 10.72 -3.58
CA LEU A 165 -12.48 9.94 -3.43
C LEU A 165 -12.77 8.60 -2.73
N ILE A 166 -13.58 8.63 -1.68
CA ILE A 166 -13.96 7.42 -0.94
C ILE A 166 -14.75 6.46 -1.83
N SER A 167 -15.79 6.94 -2.53
CA SER A 167 -16.63 6.09 -3.36
C SER A 167 -15.88 5.44 -4.53
N ASN A 168 -14.89 6.16 -5.09
CA ASN A 168 -14.13 5.66 -6.23
C ASN A 168 -13.01 4.69 -5.84
N TYR A 169 -12.30 4.97 -4.73
CA TYR A 169 -11.05 4.28 -4.41
C TYR A 169 -11.05 3.56 -3.05
N PHE A 170 -11.98 3.88 -2.15
CA PHE A 170 -12.06 3.32 -0.79
C PHE A 170 -13.46 2.86 -0.45
N GLU A 171 -14.17 2.30 -1.44
CA GLU A 171 -15.56 1.88 -1.33
C GLU A 171 -15.83 1.08 -0.05
N GLY A 172 -16.89 1.46 0.67
CA GLY A 172 -17.28 0.84 1.94
C GLY A 172 -16.55 1.38 3.17
N THR A 173 -15.55 2.26 2.99
CA THR A 173 -14.87 2.92 4.12
C THR A 173 -15.75 4.03 4.67
N ALA A 174 -16.01 3.99 5.99
CA ALA A 174 -16.74 5.05 6.65
C ALA A 174 -15.96 6.38 6.59
N SER A 175 -16.62 7.46 6.18
CA SER A 175 -16.09 8.83 6.26
C SER A 175 -17.13 9.74 6.88
N ARG A 176 -16.78 10.36 8.00
CA ARG A 176 -17.68 11.27 8.74
C ARG A 176 -17.27 12.72 8.60
N ILE A 177 -16.08 12.98 8.14
CA ILE A 177 -15.50 14.31 8.00
C ILE A 177 -14.99 14.43 6.57
N GLU A 178 -15.68 15.23 5.79
CA GLU A 178 -15.28 15.60 4.44
C GLU A 178 -13.94 16.35 4.43
N GLY A 179 -13.28 16.38 3.27
CA GLY A 179 -12.00 17.07 3.11
C GLY A 179 -11.54 17.12 1.67
N ILE A 180 -10.25 16.79 1.45
CA ILE A 180 -9.63 16.88 0.13
C ILE A 180 -10.03 15.73 -0.80
N GLY A 181 -10.03 16.02 -2.10
CA GLY A 181 -10.10 15.04 -3.19
C GLY A 181 -8.73 14.81 -3.82
N LEU A 182 -8.73 14.44 -5.10
CA LEU A 182 -7.49 14.30 -5.88
C LEU A 182 -6.84 15.65 -6.22
N ASP A 183 -7.59 16.75 -6.16
CA ASP A 183 -7.14 18.10 -6.50
C ASP A 183 -6.68 18.91 -5.27
N GLY A 184 -6.57 18.29 -4.09
CA GLY A 184 -6.27 18.94 -2.83
C GLY A 184 -4.80 18.91 -2.42
#